data_ce01a09f106c16afcaf9055b78903180
#
_entry.id   ce01a09f106c16afcaf9055b78903180
#
_cell.length_a   1.000
_cell.length_b   1.000
_cell.length_c   1.000
_cell.angle_alpha   90.00
_cell.angle_beta   90.00
_cell.angle_gamma   90.00
#
_symmetry.space_group_name_H-M   'P 1'
#
loop_
_entity.id
_entity.type
_entity.pdbx_description
1 polymer ?
#
loop_
_entity_poly.entity_id
_entity_poly.type
_entity_poly.pdbx_seq_one_letter_code
_entity_poly.pdbx_strand_id
1 'polypeptide(L)'
;MGFAQSDSLAITPPRRYPPSCDCFQGMIDLTPRLAYTYADAKSSHFAGLMLHNDCIACGGGFYAGVHFAGRDFHRVVPEVGAEFYHLLLGYGVSLSTEAITPRVGLSLFNLLRVDAGYAVPWAKAPLFKGFTLSIITDIRLLSYPLPL
;
A
#
# COMPACT_ATOMS: atom_id res chain seq x y z
N MET A 1 -57.82 -12.09 -31.37
CA MET A 1 -56.79 -11.14 -31.84
C MET A 1 -55.92 -10.79 -30.63
N GLY A 2 -54.80 -11.46 -30.48
CA GLY A 2 -53.89 -11.24 -29.38
C GLY A 2 -52.66 -10.47 -29.90
N PHE A 3 -52.40 -9.31 -29.33
CA PHE A 3 -51.20 -8.57 -29.62
C PHE A 3 -50.05 -9.10 -28.78
N ALA A 4 -49.05 -9.66 -29.45
CA ALA A 4 -47.79 -10.03 -28.83
C ALA A 4 -47.00 -8.74 -28.56
N GLN A 5 -46.75 -8.46 -27.28
CA GLN A 5 -45.88 -7.42 -26.82
C GLN A 5 -44.42 -7.94 -26.92
N SER A 6 -43.68 -7.45 -27.89
CA SER A 6 -42.24 -7.78 -27.99
C SER A 6 -41.46 -6.96 -26.96
N ASP A 7 -41.03 -7.63 -25.92
CA ASP A 7 -40.06 -7.08 -24.96
C ASP A 7 -38.70 -6.87 -25.68
N SER A 8 -38.44 -5.65 -26.08
CA SER A 8 -37.12 -5.25 -26.53
C SER A 8 -36.17 -5.26 -25.33
N LEU A 9 -35.38 -6.32 -25.24
CA LEU A 9 -34.22 -6.37 -24.34
C LEU A 9 -33.29 -5.20 -24.66
N ALA A 10 -33.36 -4.17 -23.84
CA ALA A 10 -32.43 -3.06 -23.89
C ALA A 10 -31.03 -3.60 -23.55
N ILE A 11 -30.25 -3.90 -24.59
CA ILE A 11 -28.83 -4.24 -24.43
C ILE A 11 -28.14 -2.96 -23.96
N THR A 12 -27.90 -2.87 -22.66
CA THR A 12 -27.08 -1.81 -22.09
C THR A 12 -25.70 -1.90 -22.73
N PRO A 13 -25.26 -0.86 -23.47
CA PRO A 13 -23.93 -0.92 -24.10
C PRO A 13 -22.87 -1.09 -23.00
N PRO A 14 -21.81 -1.88 -23.26
CA PRO A 14 -20.74 -2.06 -22.29
C PRO A 14 -20.16 -0.69 -21.95
N ARG A 15 -20.07 -0.37 -20.67
CA ARG A 15 -19.45 0.85 -20.19
C ARG A 15 -18.03 0.90 -20.75
N ARG A 16 -17.78 1.77 -21.71
CA ARG A 16 -16.42 2.10 -22.14
C ARG A 16 -15.77 2.84 -20.99
N TYR A 17 -14.94 2.15 -20.23
CA TYR A 17 -14.01 2.82 -19.33
C TYR A 17 -13.11 3.70 -20.19
N PRO A 18 -13.02 5.00 -19.89
CA PRO A 18 -12.05 5.85 -20.59
C PRO A 18 -10.64 5.32 -20.29
N PRO A 19 -9.71 5.36 -21.28
CA PRO A 19 -8.33 4.91 -21.06
C PRO A 19 -7.51 5.91 -20.24
N SER A 20 -8.12 6.87 -19.59
CA SER A 20 -7.46 7.75 -18.63
C SER A 20 -7.30 7.01 -17.33
N CYS A 21 -6.06 6.92 -16.85
CA CYS A 21 -5.74 6.48 -15.50
C CYS A 21 -6.32 7.46 -14.46
N ASP A 22 -7.64 7.56 -14.36
CA ASP A 22 -8.30 8.22 -13.25
C ASP A 22 -8.19 7.33 -12.01
N CYS A 23 -6.95 7.24 -11.52
CA CYS A 23 -6.59 6.40 -10.36
C CYS A 23 -7.30 6.85 -9.08
N PHE A 24 -8.04 7.94 -9.09
CA PHE A 24 -8.80 8.45 -7.95
C PHE A 24 -10.31 8.14 -7.98
N GLN A 25 -10.84 7.56 -9.06
CA GLN A 25 -12.26 7.21 -9.15
C GLN A 25 -12.59 5.75 -8.85
N GLY A 26 -11.63 4.98 -8.34
CA GLY A 26 -11.82 3.58 -7.96
C GLY A 26 -12.28 3.41 -6.52
N MET A 27 -12.82 2.25 -6.19
CA MET A 27 -13.07 1.84 -4.81
C MET A 27 -11.76 1.91 -4.02
N ILE A 28 -11.85 2.42 -2.80
CA ILE A 28 -10.74 2.40 -1.85
C ILE A 28 -10.83 1.09 -1.06
N ASP A 29 -9.78 0.31 -1.12
CA ASP A 29 -9.66 -0.93 -0.37
C ASP A 29 -8.82 -0.74 0.88
N LEU A 30 -9.29 -1.34 1.97
CA LEU A 30 -8.54 -1.45 3.21
C LEU A 30 -7.94 -2.86 3.29
N THR A 31 -6.62 -2.95 3.33
CA THR A 31 -5.91 -4.24 3.40
C THR A 31 -4.94 -4.30 4.58
N PRO A 32 -4.84 -5.45 5.26
CA PRO A 32 -3.76 -5.69 6.19
C PRO A 32 -2.41 -5.69 5.48
N ARG A 33 -1.43 -5.03 6.11
CA ARG A 33 -0.06 -4.92 5.62
C ARG A 33 0.91 -5.52 6.63
N LEU A 34 1.81 -6.35 6.14
CA LEU A 34 2.95 -6.86 6.89
C LEU A 34 4.23 -6.45 6.16
N ALA A 35 5.26 -6.10 6.93
CA ALA A 35 6.57 -5.86 6.37
C ALA A 35 7.69 -6.33 7.30
N TYR A 36 8.81 -6.70 6.69
CA TYR A 36 10.07 -6.93 7.37
C TYR A 36 11.06 -5.88 6.88
N THR A 37 11.62 -5.11 7.81
CA THR A 37 12.58 -4.04 7.50
C THR A 37 13.90 -4.33 8.18
N TYR A 38 14.97 -4.22 7.40
CA TYR A 38 16.36 -4.31 7.85
C TYR A 38 17.06 -2.97 7.65
N ALA A 39 17.77 -2.51 8.68
CA ALA A 39 18.56 -1.27 8.64
C ALA A 39 19.69 -1.32 9.68
N ASP A 40 20.91 -1.01 9.28
CA ASP A 40 22.08 -0.86 10.16
C ASP A 40 22.19 -2.02 11.20
N ALA A 41 22.20 -3.26 10.72
CA ALA A 41 22.25 -4.50 11.52
C ALA A 41 21.06 -4.70 12.49
N LYS A 42 20.00 -3.91 12.37
CA LYS A 42 18.74 -4.07 13.11
C LYS A 42 17.65 -4.52 12.18
N SER A 43 16.73 -5.30 12.71
CA SER A 43 15.54 -5.72 11.97
C SER A 43 14.27 -5.42 12.77
N SER A 44 13.18 -5.24 12.06
CA SER A 44 11.87 -5.08 12.65
C SER A 44 10.78 -5.74 11.78
N HIS A 45 9.71 -6.11 12.43
CA HIS A 45 8.47 -6.55 11.81
C HIS A 45 7.46 -5.42 11.88
N PHE A 46 6.82 -5.10 10.77
CA PHE A 46 5.74 -4.12 10.71
C PHE A 46 4.41 -4.83 10.56
N ALA A 47 3.42 -4.36 11.29
CA ALA A 47 2.03 -4.74 11.09
C ALA A 47 1.16 -3.49 11.08
N GLY A 48 0.24 -3.41 10.11
CA GLY A 48 -0.60 -2.24 9.93
C GLY A 48 -1.71 -2.45 8.92
N LEU A 49 -2.31 -1.35 8.52
CA LEU A 49 -3.37 -1.28 7.53
C LEU A 49 -2.96 -0.34 6.41
N MET A 50 -3.34 -0.68 5.20
CA MET A 50 -3.15 0.08 3.99
C MET A 50 -4.49 0.44 3.38
N LEU A 51 -4.69 1.73 3.12
CA LEU A 51 -5.75 2.27 2.29
C LEU A 51 -5.19 2.53 0.90
N HIS A 52 -5.67 1.84 -0.10
CA HIS A 52 -5.18 2.01 -1.47
C HIS A 52 -6.32 1.92 -2.49
N ASN A 53 -6.07 2.47 -3.67
CA ASN A 53 -6.92 2.24 -4.82
C ASN A 53 -6.40 1.06 -5.65
N ASP A 54 -7.30 0.32 -6.26
CA ASP A 54 -7.00 -0.94 -6.93
C ASP A 54 -6.67 -0.75 -8.43
N CYS A 55 -5.89 0.28 -8.77
CA CYS A 55 -5.42 0.49 -10.13
C CYS A 55 -4.16 -0.35 -10.41
N ILE A 56 -4.23 -1.26 -11.38
CA ILE A 56 -3.12 -2.16 -11.70
C ILE A 56 -1.93 -1.41 -12.33
N ALA A 57 -2.20 -0.37 -13.12
CA ALA A 57 -1.17 0.35 -13.87
C ALA A 57 -0.52 1.49 -13.07
N CYS A 58 -1.30 2.18 -12.27
CA CYS A 58 -0.84 3.28 -11.43
C CYS A 58 -1.76 3.36 -10.21
N GLY A 59 -1.21 3.51 -9.07
CA GLY A 59 -1.97 3.57 -7.84
C GLY A 59 -1.18 4.19 -6.72
N GLY A 60 -1.83 4.31 -5.60
CA GLY A 60 -1.20 4.82 -4.41
C GLY A 60 -2.10 4.64 -3.21
N GLY A 61 -1.56 4.94 -2.07
CA GLY A 61 -2.32 4.83 -0.85
C GLY A 61 -1.58 5.36 0.35
N PHE A 62 -2.28 5.27 1.46
CA PHE A 62 -1.77 5.64 2.78
C PHE A 62 -1.80 4.42 3.67
N TYR A 63 -0.81 4.30 4.53
CA TYR A 63 -0.79 3.23 5.50
C TYR A 63 -0.43 3.75 6.88
N ALA A 64 -0.85 3.00 7.88
CA ALA A 64 -0.52 3.23 9.27
C ALA A 64 -0.32 1.90 9.99
N GLY A 65 0.63 1.85 10.90
CA GLY A 65 0.90 0.66 11.68
C GLY A 65 2.04 0.85 12.66
N VAL A 66 2.59 -0.26 13.09
CA VAL A 66 3.65 -0.26 14.10
C VAL A 66 4.76 -1.22 13.72
N HIS A 67 6.00 -0.82 13.99
CA HIS A 67 7.16 -1.68 13.95
C HIS A 67 7.39 -2.33 15.31
N PHE A 68 7.65 -3.61 15.30
CA PHE A 68 8.06 -4.40 16.45
C PHE A 68 9.52 -4.78 16.27
N ALA A 69 10.37 -4.41 17.20
CA ALA A 69 11.79 -4.67 17.15
C ALA A 69 12.35 -5.21 18.48
N GLY A 70 13.53 -5.82 18.40
CA GLY A 70 14.18 -6.47 19.53
C GLY A 70 13.78 -7.94 19.68
N ARG A 71 14.54 -8.69 20.51
CA ARG A 71 14.34 -10.15 20.69
C ARG A 71 12.95 -10.52 21.20
N ASP A 72 12.37 -9.65 22.03
CA ASP A 72 11.06 -9.89 22.66
C ASP A 72 10.02 -8.85 22.24
N PHE A 73 10.20 -8.20 21.10
CA PHE A 73 9.30 -7.16 20.57
C PHE A 73 9.06 -5.99 21.55
N HIS A 74 10.02 -5.71 22.44
CA HIS A 74 9.88 -4.65 23.45
C HIS A 74 9.83 -3.23 22.89
N ARG A 75 10.32 -3.05 21.67
CA ARG A 75 10.32 -1.74 21.06
C ARG A 75 9.21 -1.66 20.03
N VAL A 76 8.28 -0.75 20.26
CA VAL A 76 7.15 -0.47 19.37
C VAL A 76 7.32 0.94 18.82
N VAL A 77 7.40 1.07 17.50
CA VAL A 77 7.57 2.35 16.82
C VAL A 77 6.42 2.56 15.84
N PRO A 78 5.50 3.48 16.13
CA PRO A 78 4.43 3.85 15.20
C PRO A 78 5.00 4.46 13.92
N GLU A 79 4.40 4.10 12.78
CA GLU A 79 4.73 4.63 11.47
C GLU A 79 3.46 4.87 10.66
N VAL A 80 3.45 5.99 9.92
CA VAL A 80 2.48 6.28 8.87
C VAL A 80 3.23 6.57 7.59
N GLY A 81 2.61 6.33 6.45
CA GLY A 81 3.27 6.60 5.19
C GLY A 81 2.30 6.76 4.04
N ALA A 82 2.84 7.33 2.97
CA ALA A 82 2.19 7.45 1.68
C ALA A 82 3.07 6.82 0.62
N GLU A 83 2.46 6.14 -0.32
CA GLU A 83 3.17 5.49 -1.40
C GLU A 83 2.40 5.56 -2.71
N PHE A 84 3.15 5.56 -3.79
CA PHE A 84 2.65 5.54 -5.15
C PHE A 84 3.39 4.47 -5.92
N TYR A 85 2.71 3.84 -6.85
CA TYR A 85 3.31 2.87 -7.75
C TYR A 85 2.84 3.11 -9.18
N HIS A 86 3.74 2.86 -10.09
CA HIS A 86 3.49 2.90 -11.52
C HIS A 86 4.10 1.65 -12.14
N LEU A 87 3.25 0.74 -12.63
CA LEU A 87 3.65 -0.58 -13.10
C LEU A 87 4.41 -1.36 -12.01
N LEU A 88 5.71 -1.54 -12.19
CA LEU A 88 6.59 -2.28 -11.28
C LEU A 88 7.35 -1.37 -10.30
N LEU A 89 7.37 -0.06 -10.55
CA LEU A 89 8.11 0.89 -9.72
C LEU A 89 7.20 1.48 -8.64
N GLY A 90 7.65 1.41 -7.40
CA GLY A 90 7.03 2.06 -6.27
C GLY A 90 7.94 3.15 -5.69
N TYR A 91 7.36 4.22 -5.20
CA TYR A 91 8.05 5.23 -4.42
C TYR A 91 7.13 5.75 -3.32
N GLY A 92 7.71 6.15 -2.23
CA GLY A 92 6.94 6.60 -1.09
C GLY A 92 7.78 7.27 -0.02
N VAL A 93 7.09 7.69 1.00
CA VAL A 93 7.69 8.26 2.20
C VAL A 93 6.97 7.74 3.42
N SER A 94 7.71 7.42 4.45
CA SER A 94 7.15 7.12 5.76
C SER A 94 7.66 8.07 6.82
N LEU A 95 6.82 8.28 7.81
CA LEU A 95 7.07 9.04 9.01
C LEU A 95 6.84 8.14 10.20
N SER A 96 7.87 7.93 10.99
CA SER A 96 7.77 7.28 12.29
C SER A 96 7.96 8.30 13.40
N THR A 97 7.76 7.91 14.62
CA THR A 97 8.10 8.77 15.78
C THR A 97 9.60 9.06 15.90
N GLU A 98 10.44 8.41 15.09
CA GLU A 98 11.90 8.46 15.22
C GLU A 98 12.64 8.94 13.98
N ALA A 99 12.04 8.79 12.78
CA ALA A 99 12.70 9.07 11.51
C ALA A 99 11.69 9.34 10.38
N ILE A 100 12.16 10.05 9.35
CA ILE A 100 11.54 10.07 8.02
C ILE A 100 12.32 9.16 7.09
N THR A 101 11.61 8.38 6.27
CA THR A 101 12.25 7.42 5.38
C THR A 101 11.63 7.51 3.97
N PRO A 102 12.23 8.29 3.06
CA PRO A 102 11.95 8.14 1.63
C PRO A 102 12.38 6.75 1.16
N ARG A 103 11.57 6.14 0.28
CA ARG A 103 11.82 4.80 -0.24
C ARG A 103 11.41 4.68 -1.70
N VAL A 104 12.11 3.80 -2.41
CA VAL A 104 11.83 3.40 -3.78
C VAL A 104 11.97 1.89 -3.86
N GLY A 105 11.16 1.25 -4.66
CA GLY A 105 11.18 -0.20 -4.75
C GLY A 105 10.50 -0.77 -5.97
N LEU A 106 10.50 -2.09 -6.00
CA LEU A 106 9.87 -2.90 -7.02
C LEU A 106 8.65 -3.59 -6.43
N SER A 107 7.52 -3.41 -7.09
CA SER A 107 6.26 -4.05 -6.72
C SER A 107 5.96 -5.18 -7.70
N LEU A 108 5.75 -6.38 -7.18
CA LEU A 108 5.29 -7.54 -7.93
C LEU A 108 3.80 -7.73 -7.70
N PHE A 109 3.01 -7.37 -8.71
CA PHE A 109 1.54 -7.52 -8.72
C PHE A 109 0.84 -6.93 -7.50
N ASN A 110 1.42 -5.89 -6.89
CA ASN A 110 0.92 -5.25 -5.67
C ASN A 110 0.69 -6.20 -4.47
N LEU A 111 1.22 -7.42 -4.52
CA LEU A 111 1.17 -8.39 -3.43
C LEU A 111 2.46 -8.42 -2.63
N LEU A 112 3.57 -8.33 -3.32
CA LEU A 112 4.90 -8.34 -2.74
C LEU A 112 5.68 -7.15 -3.26
N ARG A 113 6.31 -6.42 -2.36
CA ARG A 113 7.16 -5.27 -2.69
C ARG A 113 8.49 -5.35 -1.97
N VAL A 114 9.54 -4.96 -2.65
CA VAL A 114 10.88 -4.83 -2.08
C VAL A 114 11.30 -3.38 -2.23
N ASP A 115 11.48 -2.70 -1.12
CA ASP A 115 11.84 -1.28 -1.06
C ASP A 115 13.24 -1.09 -0.52
N ALA A 116 13.99 -0.21 -1.15
CA ALA A 116 15.19 0.42 -0.62
C ALA A 116 14.86 1.85 -0.18
N GLY A 117 15.34 2.25 0.98
CA GLY A 117 15.08 3.57 1.53
C GLY A 117 16.27 4.13 2.28
N TYR A 118 16.12 5.36 2.75
CA TYR A 118 17.11 6.00 3.59
C TYR A 118 16.45 6.70 4.77
N ALA A 119 16.65 6.16 5.96
CA ALA A 119 16.09 6.70 7.20
C ALA A 119 16.93 7.88 7.70
N VAL A 120 16.29 9.05 7.77
CA VAL A 120 16.85 10.27 8.36
C VAL A 120 16.27 10.42 9.77
N PRO A 121 17.02 10.08 10.81
CA PRO A 121 16.50 10.08 12.17
C PRO A 121 16.49 11.50 12.77
N TRP A 122 15.48 11.75 13.61
CA TRP A 122 15.45 12.91 14.52
C TRP A 122 15.48 12.50 16.00
N ALA A 123 15.24 11.22 16.31
CA ALA A 123 15.38 10.72 17.67
C ALA A 123 16.85 10.46 18.03
N LYS A 124 17.19 10.58 19.32
CA LYS A 124 18.56 10.33 19.82
C LYS A 124 18.99 8.86 19.67
N ALA A 125 18.06 7.93 19.77
CA ALA A 125 18.30 6.49 19.64
C ALA A 125 17.28 5.86 18.69
N PRO A 126 17.38 6.10 17.38
CA PRO A 126 16.39 5.64 16.40
C PRO A 126 16.47 4.13 16.20
N LEU A 127 15.35 3.53 15.83
CA LEU A 127 15.29 2.15 15.37
C LEU A 127 16.02 2.01 14.03
N PHE A 128 15.72 2.93 13.10
CA PHE A 128 16.31 2.95 11.78
C PHE A 128 17.18 4.19 11.58
N LYS A 129 18.34 3.98 10.96
CA LYS A 129 19.26 5.03 10.56
C LYS A 129 19.98 4.63 9.29
N GLY A 130 20.09 5.54 8.33
CA GLY A 130 20.78 5.27 7.08
C GLY A 130 20.00 4.36 6.14
N PHE A 131 20.68 3.51 5.41
CA PHE A 131 20.08 2.64 4.39
C PHE A 131 19.13 1.62 5.02
N THR A 132 17.96 1.47 4.40
CA THR A 132 16.93 0.50 4.80
C THR A 132 16.55 -0.39 3.63
N LEU A 133 16.28 -1.64 3.91
CA LEU A 133 15.72 -2.60 2.95
C LEU A 133 14.47 -3.20 3.57
N SER A 134 13.35 -3.15 2.85
CA SER A 134 12.07 -3.66 3.34
C SER A 134 11.46 -4.63 2.36
N ILE A 135 10.89 -5.70 2.88
CA ILE A 135 10.02 -6.62 2.14
C ILE A 135 8.62 -6.41 2.69
N ILE A 136 7.68 -6.03 1.82
CA ILE A 136 6.32 -5.63 2.18
C ILE A 136 5.34 -6.56 1.49
N THR A 137 4.32 -7.00 2.19
CA THR A 137 3.21 -7.78 1.63
C THR A 137 1.87 -7.19 2.09
N ASP A 138 0.95 -7.03 1.13
CA ASP A 138 -0.42 -6.60 1.37
C ASP A 138 -1.34 -7.80 1.20
N ILE A 139 -2.11 -8.13 2.25
CA ILE A 139 -2.93 -9.35 2.30
C ILE A 139 -4.30 -9.04 1.68
N ARG A 140 -4.42 -9.12 0.37
CA ARG A 140 -5.62 -8.77 -0.38
C ARG A 140 -6.82 -9.69 -0.16
N LEU A 141 -6.61 -10.92 0.28
CA LEU A 141 -7.70 -11.85 0.61
C LEU A 141 -8.59 -11.35 1.76
N LEU A 142 -8.11 -10.37 2.51
CA LEU A 142 -8.82 -9.72 3.62
C LEU A 142 -9.16 -8.25 3.30
N SER A 143 -9.19 -7.86 2.02
CA SER A 143 -9.55 -6.50 1.65
C SER A 143 -11.04 -6.24 1.85
N TYR A 144 -11.36 -5.07 2.38
CA TYR A 144 -12.72 -4.59 2.56
C TYR A 144 -12.93 -3.37 1.66
N PRO A 145 -13.79 -3.46 0.63
CA PRO A 145 -14.14 -2.31 -0.18
C PRO A 145 -14.90 -1.30 0.70
N LEU A 146 -14.42 -0.06 0.72
CA LEU A 146 -15.10 1.01 1.41
C LEU A 146 -16.01 1.73 0.39
N PRO A 147 -17.33 1.79 0.63
CA PRO A 147 -18.23 2.58 -0.21
C PRO A 147 -17.93 4.08 0.02
N LEU A 148 -17.58 4.79 -1.04
CA LEU A 148 -17.45 6.23 -1.06
C LEU A 148 -18.71 6.88 -1.63
#